data_040c6733297e8ea46779767e03a818dd
#
_entry.id   040c6733297e8ea46779767e03a818dd
#
_cell.length_a   1.000
_cell.length_b   1.000
_cell.length_c   1.000
_cell.angle_alpha   90.00
_cell.angle_beta   90.00
_cell.angle_gamma   90.00
#
_symmetry.space_group_name_H-M   'P 1'
#
loop_
_entity.id
_entity.type
_entity.pdbx_description
1 polymer ?
#
loop_
_entity_poly.entity_id
_entity_poly.type
_entity_poly.pdbx_seq_one_letter_code
_entity_poly.pdbx_strand_id
1 'polypeptide(L)'
;MVFDRSWLPALLASALVGSAVADEPCPQPQPAETGRRSPTIPVIPYEPEPCDPNRIAPASKEELGSLQGFPDRWRIVEAIGIKENLLDPYHGHNRLKGDRPMFGEDWYLAFIGISDSVFEPRSFPLPVGGPVTARPESLNTFGSPKTEIWAQTFALETVLYKGNTTFKPPDWEFRFTPVLNLTRVSADERGLLRAPADAAKLRYDSAVGLQAAFVDRHLRNVSPNYDFDSIRVGIQPFTSDFRGFLLNDSMFGARLFGIRSSNRFQYNLAWFRRLDKDTNSGLNDVFSRGLSALRDDDVFAANLYVQDWPTLGFFTQGTVIHNRNREGGQIQYDDNGIIQRPASLGVERSGDYDVTYLGLSGDGHLGSLNLSTSAYYAMGHAERGTFVDRPQQIRAGFFAAELSKDFSWVRARASLAWGSADSDPFDGRGEGFDAIFENPLFAGADTSFWIREPVPLIGGGRVALSGRNGLLNSLRSSKEFGQSNFANPGLKLIGIGAAFDLTPTLRVSTNVNWLQFVDTATLRIARAQGEIDKDIGLDASIAVIWRPMAIQNVVG
;
A
#
# COMPACT_ATOMS: atom_id res chain seq x y z
N MET A 1 38.52 0.52 -4.67
CA MET A 1 38.46 -0.91 -4.31
C MET A 1 37.64 -1.61 -5.39
N VAL A 2 38.28 -2.46 -6.16
CA VAL A 2 37.65 -3.18 -7.29
C VAL A 2 36.87 -4.34 -6.69
N PHE A 3 35.55 -4.33 -6.80
CA PHE A 3 34.73 -5.50 -6.46
C PHE A 3 34.70 -6.43 -7.66
N ASP A 4 35.23 -7.63 -7.46
CA ASP A 4 35.26 -8.72 -8.41
C ASP A 4 33.84 -9.19 -8.74
N ARG A 5 33.53 -9.24 -10.05
CA ARG A 5 32.20 -9.54 -10.63
C ARG A 5 31.80 -11.03 -10.59
N SER A 6 32.56 -11.87 -9.89
CA SER A 6 32.41 -13.33 -9.99
C SER A 6 31.40 -13.97 -9.01
N TRP A 7 30.77 -13.24 -8.10
CA TRP A 7 29.94 -13.80 -7.02
C TRP A 7 28.41 -13.74 -7.24
N LEU A 8 27.93 -13.01 -8.21
CA LEU A 8 26.48 -12.91 -8.45
C LEU A 8 25.79 -14.15 -9.07
N PRO A 9 26.45 -15.01 -9.87
CA PRO A 9 25.78 -16.20 -10.40
C PRO A 9 25.64 -17.35 -9.38
N ALA A 10 26.45 -17.38 -8.33
CA ALA A 10 26.46 -18.50 -7.39
C ALA A 10 25.30 -18.46 -6.36
N LEU A 11 24.75 -17.28 -6.07
CA LEU A 11 23.64 -17.14 -5.11
C LEU A 11 22.27 -17.48 -5.71
N LEU A 12 22.11 -17.39 -7.02
CA LEU A 12 20.86 -17.79 -7.71
C LEU A 12 20.81 -19.26 -8.10
N ALA A 13 21.97 -19.93 -8.20
CA ALA A 13 22.05 -21.33 -8.60
C ALA A 13 21.87 -22.33 -7.42
N SER A 14 22.10 -21.90 -6.18
CA SER A 14 21.97 -22.76 -5.00
C SER A 14 20.53 -22.96 -4.51
N ALA A 15 19.53 -22.25 -5.07
CA ALA A 15 18.12 -22.39 -4.70
C ALA A 15 17.35 -23.43 -5.52
N LEU A 16 18.00 -24.12 -6.48
CA LEU A 16 17.33 -25.03 -7.41
C LEU A 16 17.77 -26.52 -7.32
N VAL A 17 18.56 -26.88 -6.32
CA VAL A 17 18.90 -28.30 -6.13
C VAL A 17 17.81 -28.97 -5.28
N GLY A 18 16.91 -29.63 -5.96
CA GLY A 18 15.93 -30.54 -5.34
C GLY A 18 16.68 -31.72 -4.70
N SER A 19 16.62 -31.81 -3.37
CA SER A 19 17.08 -32.96 -2.62
C SER A 19 16.12 -34.14 -2.84
N ALA A 20 16.63 -35.26 -3.28
CA ALA A 20 15.94 -36.52 -3.26
C ALA A 20 15.58 -36.86 -1.80
N VAL A 21 14.31 -37.17 -1.57
CA VAL A 21 13.79 -37.57 -0.27
C VAL A 21 14.35 -38.98 0.01
N ALA A 22 15.32 -39.08 0.89
CA ALA A 22 15.62 -40.32 1.59
C ALA A 22 14.55 -40.53 2.69
N ASP A 23 14.15 -41.77 2.95
CA ASP A 23 13.25 -42.14 4.05
C ASP A 23 13.82 -41.60 5.38
N GLU A 24 13.38 -40.41 5.80
CA GLU A 24 13.67 -39.89 7.11
C GLU A 24 12.71 -40.47 8.15
N PRO A 25 13.20 -40.83 9.34
CA PRO A 25 12.35 -41.23 10.45
C PRO A 25 11.40 -40.06 10.81
N CYS A 26 10.16 -40.39 11.14
CA CYS A 26 9.10 -39.44 11.46
C CYS A 26 9.60 -38.27 12.28
N PRO A 27 9.42 -37.00 11.81
CA PRO A 27 9.84 -35.83 12.58
C PRO A 27 9.08 -35.77 13.89
N GLN A 28 9.79 -35.59 14.99
CA GLN A 28 9.17 -35.35 16.29
C GLN A 28 8.41 -34.02 16.19
N PRO A 29 7.12 -33.99 16.60
CA PRO A 29 6.38 -32.75 16.62
C PRO A 29 7.03 -31.78 17.60
N GLN A 30 7.48 -30.65 17.11
CA GLN A 30 7.84 -29.52 17.97
C GLN A 30 6.56 -29.01 18.65
N PRO A 31 6.60 -28.63 19.93
CA PRO A 31 5.43 -28.08 20.60
C PRO A 31 4.95 -26.87 19.81
N ALA A 32 3.70 -26.90 19.37
CA ALA A 32 3.07 -25.77 18.72
C ALA A 32 3.01 -24.61 19.71
N GLU A 33 3.82 -23.59 19.50
CA GLU A 33 3.60 -22.31 20.16
C GLU A 33 2.28 -21.74 19.63
N THR A 34 1.25 -21.87 20.44
CA THR A 34 -0.10 -21.41 20.11
C THR A 34 -0.14 -19.88 20.18
N GLY A 35 0.01 -19.24 19.01
CA GLY A 35 -0.36 -17.83 18.86
C GLY A 35 -1.84 -17.63 19.19
N ARG A 36 -2.14 -16.71 20.11
CA ARG A 36 -3.47 -16.15 20.42
C ARG A 36 -4.50 -17.04 21.14
N ARG A 37 -4.11 -17.88 22.09
CA ARG A 37 -5.09 -18.41 23.07
C ARG A 37 -4.74 -17.93 24.48
N SER A 38 -5.79 -17.53 25.22
CA SER A 38 -5.72 -17.16 26.63
C SER A 38 -4.99 -18.26 27.44
N PRO A 39 -4.08 -17.90 28.37
CA PRO A 39 -3.26 -18.87 29.12
C PRO A 39 -4.01 -19.69 30.17
N THR A 40 -5.34 -19.69 30.16
CA THR A 40 -6.17 -20.38 31.18
C THR A 40 -6.75 -21.74 30.73
N ILE A 41 -6.42 -22.22 29.55
CA ILE A 41 -6.78 -23.59 29.17
C ILE A 41 -5.55 -24.46 29.39
N PRO A 42 -5.60 -25.47 30.28
CA PRO A 42 -4.47 -26.38 30.46
C PRO A 42 -4.19 -27.06 29.13
N VAL A 43 -2.97 -26.84 28.61
CA VAL A 43 -2.48 -27.59 27.46
C VAL A 43 -2.30 -29.01 27.92
N ILE A 44 -3.17 -29.93 27.50
CA ILE A 44 -2.94 -31.35 27.63
C ILE A 44 -1.74 -31.64 26.72
N PRO A 45 -0.60 -32.14 27.27
CA PRO A 45 0.51 -32.50 26.42
C PRO A 45 0.04 -33.55 25.43
N TYR A 46 0.10 -33.22 24.13
CA TYR A 46 -0.09 -34.23 23.09
C TYR A 46 1.19 -35.08 23.09
N GLU A 47 1.09 -36.29 23.66
CA GLU A 47 2.11 -37.29 23.41
C GLU A 47 1.90 -37.79 21.97
N PRO A 48 2.86 -37.56 21.07
CA PRO A 48 2.75 -38.09 19.72
C PRO A 48 2.69 -39.62 19.81
N GLU A 49 1.59 -40.22 19.36
CA GLU A 49 1.53 -41.66 19.21
C GLU A 49 2.69 -42.14 18.33
N PRO A 50 3.41 -43.19 18.72
CA PRO A 50 4.45 -43.75 17.88
C PRO A 50 3.88 -44.05 16.50
N CYS A 51 4.67 -43.89 15.45
CA CYS A 51 4.24 -44.11 14.08
C CYS A 51 3.52 -45.46 13.97
N ASP A 52 2.20 -45.44 13.92
CA ASP A 52 1.37 -46.62 13.86
C ASP A 52 1.57 -47.28 12.49
N PRO A 53 2.07 -48.54 12.42
CA PRO A 53 2.17 -49.27 11.16
C PRO A 53 0.81 -49.49 10.50
N ASN A 54 -0.29 -49.30 11.23
CA ASN A 54 -1.67 -49.36 10.71
C ASN A 54 -2.20 -47.97 10.34
N ARG A 55 -1.34 -46.94 10.27
CA ARG A 55 -1.75 -45.60 9.87
C ARG A 55 -2.49 -45.68 8.54
N ILE A 56 -3.72 -45.20 8.53
CA ILE A 56 -4.53 -45.10 7.31
C ILE A 56 -3.73 -44.31 6.28
N ALA A 57 -3.44 -44.93 5.14
CA ALA A 57 -2.75 -44.26 4.04
C ALA A 57 -3.52 -42.99 3.65
N PRO A 58 -2.82 -41.92 3.30
CA PRO A 58 -3.51 -40.76 2.77
C PRO A 58 -4.41 -41.14 1.62
N ALA A 59 -5.63 -40.61 1.58
CA ALA A 59 -6.59 -40.91 0.52
C ALA A 59 -5.96 -40.77 -0.87
N SER A 60 -6.24 -41.68 -1.78
CA SER A 60 -5.76 -41.61 -3.15
C SER A 60 -6.27 -40.34 -3.86
N LYS A 61 -5.60 -39.90 -4.94
CA LYS A 61 -6.06 -38.75 -5.73
C LYS A 61 -7.49 -38.95 -6.26
N GLU A 62 -7.85 -40.18 -6.59
CA GLU A 62 -9.18 -40.51 -7.05
C GLU A 62 -10.22 -40.40 -5.92
N GLU A 63 -9.87 -40.84 -4.71
CA GLU A 63 -10.73 -40.70 -3.52
C GLU A 63 -10.88 -39.22 -3.13
N LEU A 64 -9.82 -38.42 -3.15
CA LEU A 64 -9.89 -36.97 -2.92
C LEU A 64 -10.72 -36.27 -3.98
N GLY A 65 -10.66 -36.72 -5.25
CA GLY A 65 -11.49 -36.21 -6.34
C GLY A 65 -12.95 -36.61 -6.25
N SER A 66 -13.27 -37.66 -5.53
CA SER A 66 -14.63 -38.16 -5.30
C SER A 66 -15.26 -37.62 -4.01
N LEU A 67 -14.52 -36.96 -3.14
CA LEU A 67 -15.08 -36.34 -1.95
C LEU A 67 -16.11 -35.28 -2.39
N GLN A 68 -17.39 -35.58 -2.19
CA GLN A 68 -18.41 -34.56 -2.22
C GLN A 68 -18.01 -33.50 -1.19
N GLY A 69 -17.75 -32.29 -1.65
CA GLY A 69 -17.47 -31.21 -0.75
C GLY A 69 -18.57 -31.10 0.31
N PHE A 70 -18.20 -30.70 1.51
CA PHE A 70 -19.19 -30.35 2.53
C PHE A 70 -20.24 -29.45 1.86
N PRO A 71 -21.54 -29.64 2.14
CA PRO A 71 -22.55 -28.76 1.60
C PRO A 71 -22.18 -27.32 1.97
N ASP A 72 -22.23 -26.46 0.98
CA ASP A 72 -21.97 -25.04 1.20
C ASP A 72 -22.79 -24.50 2.37
N ARG A 73 -22.25 -23.54 3.08
CA ARG A 73 -22.90 -22.94 4.26
C ARG A 73 -24.38 -22.64 4.04
N TRP A 74 -24.77 -22.18 2.88
CA TRP A 74 -26.15 -21.84 2.56
C TRP A 74 -27.09 -23.06 2.58
N ARG A 75 -26.63 -24.25 2.16
CA ARG A 75 -27.41 -25.48 2.22
C ARG A 75 -27.65 -25.92 3.66
N ILE A 76 -26.66 -25.77 4.52
CA ILE A 76 -26.80 -26.05 5.95
C ILE A 76 -27.81 -25.09 6.58
N VAL A 77 -27.67 -23.79 6.32
CA VAL A 77 -28.55 -22.73 6.85
C VAL A 77 -30.00 -22.93 6.39
N GLU A 78 -30.19 -23.31 5.11
CA GLU A 78 -31.50 -23.65 4.56
C GLU A 78 -32.10 -24.90 5.22
N ALA A 79 -31.28 -25.96 5.39
CA ALA A 79 -31.70 -27.21 6.01
C ALA A 79 -32.16 -27.05 7.47
N ILE A 80 -31.59 -26.11 8.22
CA ILE A 80 -32.01 -25.76 9.59
C ILE A 80 -33.15 -24.73 9.64
N GLY A 81 -33.70 -24.34 8.47
CA GLY A 81 -34.90 -23.52 8.38
C GLY A 81 -34.67 -22.01 8.51
N ILE A 82 -33.44 -21.52 8.44
CA ILE A 82 -33.15 -20.08 8.47
C ILE A 82 -33.55 -19.47 7.10
N LYS A 83 -34.43 -18.49 7.14
CA LYS A 83 -34.93 -17.82 5.92
C LYS A 83 -33.93 -16.79 5.40
N GLU A 84 -33.95 -16.59 4.08
CA GLU A 84 -33.21 -15.53 3.42
C GLU A 84 -33.82 -14.15 3.77
N ASN A 85 -32.96 -13.17 4.08
CA ASN A 85 -33.34 -11.78 4.25
C ASN A 85 -32.39 -10.86 3.47
N LEU A 86 -32.87 -10.26 2.41
CA LEU A 86 -32.07 -9.37 1.55
C LEU A 86 -31.71 -8.04 2.22
N LEU A 87 -32.49 -7.60 3.19
CA LEU A 87 -32.26 -6.33 3.91
C LEU A 87 -31.45 -6.48 5.18
N ASP A 88 -31.19 -7.71 5.61
CA ASP A 88 -30.35 -7.99 6.79
C ASP A 88 -29.17 -8.86 6.38
N PRO A 89 -28.03 -8.22 6.05
CA PRO A 89 -26.85 -8.96 5.63
C PRO A 89 -26.14 -9.69 6.78
N TYR A 90 -26.55 -9.48 8.01
CA TYR A 90 -25.84 -10.00 9.19
C TYR A 90 -26.53 -11.20 9.86
N HIS A 91 -27.84 -11.30 9.74
CA HIS A 91 -28.61 -12.40 10.35
C HIS A 91 -29.20 -13.30 9.27
N GLY A 92 -28.90 -14.58 9.35
CA GLY A 92 -29.32 -15.55 8.35
C GLY A 92 -28.41 -15.59 7.12
N HIS A 93 -28.95 -15.99 5.99
CA HIS A 93 -28.22 -15.99 4.73
C HIS A 93 -28.84 -15.01 3.72
N ASN A 94 -27.97 -14.44 2.88
CA ASN A 94 -28.32 -13.41 1.93
C ASN A 94 -27.58 -13.64 0.61
N ARG A 95 -28.33 -13.82 -0.50
CA ARG A 95 -27.71 -14.09 -1.81
C ARG A 95 -26.91 -12.92 -2.36
N LEU A 96 -27.15 -11.68 -1.91
CA LEU A 96 -26.36 -10.52 -2.31
C LEU A 96 -25.03 -10.39 -1.56
N LYS A 97 -24.80 -11.29 -0.58
CA LYS A 97 -23.56 -11.39 0.18
C LYS A 97 -22.68 -12.54 -0.32
N GLY A 98 -23.15 -13.30 -1.31
CA GLY A 98 -22.47 -14.50 -1.80
C GLY A 98 -22.74 -15.76 -0.95
N ASP A 99 -23.69 -15.71 -0.03
CA ASP A 99 -23.99 -16.85 0.85
C ASP A 99 -24.65 -18.02 0.10
N ARG A 100 -25.26 -17.79 -1.06
CA ARG A 100 -25.87 -18.81 -1.94
C ARG A 100 -25.73 -18.41 -3.42
N PRO A 101 -25.78 -19.38 -4.35
CA PRO A 101 -25.74 -19.08 -5.78
C PRO A 101 -26.85 -18.12 -6.19
N MET A 102 -26.49 -17.13 -7.01
CA MET A 102 -27.43 -16.20 -7.64
C MET A 102 -27.95 -16.76 -8.95
N PHE A 103 -27.07 -17.42 -9.73
CA PHE A 103 -27.38 -18.01 -11.03
C PHE A 103 -26.83 -19.44 -11.10
N GLY A 104 -27.64 -20.37 -11.62
CA GLY A 104 -27.23 -21.78 -11.70
C GLY A 104 -26.92 -22.38 -10.33
N GLU A 105 -25.91 -23.25 -10.27
CA GLU A 105 -25.51 -23.95 -9.05
C GLU A 105 -24.22 -23.40 -8.43
N ASP A 106 -23.44 -22.59 -9.15
CA ASP A 106 -22.06 -22.22 -8.81
C ASP A 106 -21.67 -20.76 -9.11
N TRP A 107 -22.63 -19.89 -9.48
CA TRP A 107 -22.42 -18.47 -9.66
C TRP A 107 -22.92 -17.67 -8.46
N TYR A 108 -22.04 -16.96 -7.81
CA TYR A 108 -22.30 -16.17 -6.62
C TYR A 108 -22.13 -14.68 -6.90
N LEU A 109 -22.95 -13.87 -6.26
CA LEU A 109 -22.91 -12.42 -6.36
C LEU A 109 -22.79 -11.81 -4.97
N ALA A 110 -21.78 -10.94 -4.77
CA ALA A 110 -21.62 -10.19 -3.54
C ALA A 110 -21.60 -8.69 -3.81
N PHE A 111 -22.32 -7.93 -2.99
CA PHE A 111 -22.25 -6.47 -2.93
C PHE A 111 -21.67 -6.02 -1.61
N ILE A 112 -20.70 -5.09 -1.67
CA ILE A 112 -20.11 -4.45 -0.52
C ILE A 112 -20.28 -2.95 -0.68
N GLY A 113 -21.09 -2.34 0.19
CA GLY A 113 -21.27 -0.88 0.25
C GLY A 113 -20.37 -0.28 1.33
N ILE A 114 -19.59 0.73 0.98
CA ILE A 114 -18.74 1.48 1.90
C ILE A 114 -19.18 2.92 1.87
N SER A 115 -19.40 3.50 3.05
CA SER A 115 -19.63 4.92 3.26
C SER A 115 -18.59 5.45 4.22
N ASP A 116 -17.72 6.33 3.74
CA ASP A 116 -16.64 6.93 4.50
C ASP A 116 -16.83 8.44 4.55
N SER A 117 -16.86 9.00 5.77
CA SER A 117 -17.04 10.43 6.01
C SER A 117 -15.84 10.97 6.75
N VAL A 118 -15.21 11.99 6.21
CA VAL A 118 -14.08 12.68 6.82
C VAL A 118 -14.47 14.11 7.09
N PHE A 119 -14.26 14.56 8.33
CA PHE A 119 -14.31 15.96 8.70
C PHE A 119 -13.00 16.33 9.37
N GLU A 120 -12.26 17.26 8.77
CA GLU A 120 -10.91 17.60 9.18
C GLU A 120 -10.72 19.12 9.24
N PRO A 121 -10.87 19.72 10.44
CA PRO A 121 -10.45 21.11 10.67
C PRO A 121 -8.95 21.17 10.87
N ARG A 122 -8.29 22.11 10.20
CA ARG A 122 -6.84 22.30 10.22
C ARG A 122 -6.48 23.72 10.58
N SER A 123 -5.38 23.90 11.28
CA SER A 123 -4.84 25.21 11.59
C SER A 123 -3.32 25.17 11.62
N PHE A 124 -2.68 25.34 10.47
CA PHE A 124 -1.24 25.54 10.39
C PHE A 124 -0.88 26.38 9.17
N PRO A 125 0.28 27.05 9.17
CA PRO A 125 0.67 27.95 8.09
C PRO A 125 0.85 27.18 6.77
N LEU A 126 0.11 27.57 5.74
CA LEU A 126 0.26 27.08 4.37
C LEU A 126 0.55 28.30 3.47
N PRO A 127 1.76 28.89 3.51
CA PRO A 127 2.04 30.07 2.73
C PRO A 127 1.99 29.75 1.24
N VAL A 128 1.13 30.48 0.52
CA VAL A 128 0.99 30.42 -0.93
C VAL A 128 1.85 31.50 -1.55
N GLY A 129 3.12 31.31 -1.61
CA GLY A 129 4.06 32.29 -2.15
C GLY A 129 5.27 32.48 -1.27
N GLY A 130 6.18 33.35 -1.69
CA GLY A 130 7.36 33.67 -0.93
C GLY A 130 7.03 34.32 0.41
N PRO A 131 7.79 34.02 1.48
CA PRO A 131 7.60 34.72 2.74
C PRO A 131 7.82 36.22 2.53
N VAL A 132 6.76 37.00 2.74
CA VAL A 132 6.80 38.47 2.61
C VAL A 132 7.38 39.13 3.87
N THR A 133 7.61 38.32 4.89
CA THR A 133 8.07 38.76 6.21
C THR A 133 9.06 37.77 6.80
N ALA A 134 10.04 38.31 7.52
CA ALA A 134 11.03 37.54 8.27
C ALA A 134 10.46 36.94 9.59
N ARG A 135 9.18 37.21 9.91
CA ARG A 135 8.54 36.70 11.12
C ARG A 135 7.58 35.56 10.78
N PRO A 136 7.87 34.33 11.20
CA PRO A 136 7.01 33.18 10.92
C PRO A 136 5.56 33.35 11.38
N GLU A 137 5.33 34.04 12.48
CA GLU A 137 4.00 34.27 13.05
C GLU A 137 3.18 35.31 12.30
N SER A 138 3.78 36.08 11.39
CA SER A 138 3.10 37.08 10.59
C SER A 138 2.66 36.59 9.20
N LEU A 139 2.50 35.29 9.03
CA LEU A 139 2.13 34.62 7.77
C LEU A 139 0.68 34.80 7.34
N ASN A 140 -0.10 35.60 8.03
CA ASN A 140 -1.49 35.89 7.68
C ASN A 140 -1.65 36.93 6.56
N THR A 141 -0.60 37.19 5.78
CA THR A 141 -0.62 38.18 4.67
C THR A 141 -1.69 37.86 3.62
N PHE A 142 -1.91 36.60 3.33
CA PHE A 142 -2.88 36.11 2.34
C PHE A 142 -4.17 35.53 2.95
N GLY A 143 -4.25 35.42 4.26
CA GLY A 143 -5.37 34.88 5.00
C GLY A 143 -4.95 34.21 6.29
N SER A 144 -5.89 33.58 6.97
CA SER A 144 -5.66 32.77 8.17
C SER A 144 -5.23 31.33 7.78
N PRO A 145 -4.41 30.65 8.60
CA PRO A 145 -4.01 29.27 8.34
C PRO A 145 -5.15 28.25 8.48
N LYS A 146 -6.37 28.71 8.72
CA LYS A 146 -7.52 27.83 8.93
C LYS A 146 -8.02 27.22 7.63
N THR A 147 -8.14 25.91 7.63
CA THR A 147 -8.72 25.11 6.53
C THR A 147 -9.68 24.10 7.12
N GLU A 148 -10.78 23.87 6.47
CA GLU A 148 -11.78 22.88 6.84
C GLU A 148 -12.06 22.00 5.63
N ILE A 149 -11.93 20.70 5.79
CA ILE A 149 -12.23 19.69 4.78
C ILE A 149 -13.39 18.84 5.28
N TRP A 150 -14.40 18.69 4.44
CA TRP A 150 -15.44 17.69 4.58
C TRP A 150 -15.49 16.85 3.31
N ALA A 151 -15.31 15.55 3.45
CA ALA A 151 -15.37 14.62 2.33
C ALA A 151 -16.30 13.46 2.65
N GLN A 152 -17.10 13.07 1.68
CA GLN A 152 -17.97 11.91 1.73
C GLN A 152 -17.63 11.01 0.55
N THR A 153 -17.28 9.76 0.85
CA THR A 153 -16.97 8.75 -0.17
C THR A 153 -17.95 7.60 -0.07
N PHE A 154 -18.54 7.21 -1.20
CA PHE A 154 -19.37 6.03 -1.34
C PHE A 154 -18.72 5.08 -2.34
N ALA A 155 -18.39 3.87 -1.92
CA ALA A 155 -17.92 2.82 -2.81
C ALA A 155 -18.96 1.69 -2.86
N LEU A 156 -19.19 1.15 -4.05
CA LEU A 156 -19.99 -0.04 -4.27
C LEU A 156 -19.13 -1.09 -4.97
N GLU A 157 -18.65 -2.06 -4.20
CA GLU A 157 -17.96 -3.19 -4.79
C GLU A 157 -18.95 -4.28 -5.17
N THR A 158 -18.90 -4.69 -6.42
CA THR A 158 -19.69 -5.80 -6.97
C THR A 158 -18.74 -6.90 -7.37
N VAL A 159 -18.94 -8.10 -6.82
CA VAL A 159 -18.12 -9.30 -7.09
C VAL A 159 -19.04 -10.40 -7.59
N LEU A 160 -18.88 -10.78 -8.86
CA LEU A 160 -19.52 -11.96 -9.43
C LEU A 160 -18.47 -13.04 -9.63
N TYR A 161 -18.63 -14.18 -8.98
CA TYR A 161 -17.65 -15.26 -9.08
C TYR A 161 -18.30 -16.63 -9.31
N LYS A 162 -17.54 -17.52 -9.91
CA LYS A 162 -17.94 -18.89 -10.23
C LYS A 162 -17.07 -19.89 -9.51
N GLY A 163 -17.69 -20.94 -8.96
CA GLY A 163 -17.00 -22.09 -8.39
C GLY A 163 -16.87 -22.05 -6.87
N ASN A 164 -16.33 -23.13 -6.33
CA ASN A 164 -16.11 -23.28 -4.89
C ASN A 164 -14.79 -22.62 -4.49
N THR A 165 -14.85 -21.70 -3.54
CA THR A 165 -13.70 -20.92 -3.05
C THR A 165 -13.10 -21.43 -1.73
N THR A 166 -13.54 -22.59 -1.23
CA THR A 166 -13.11 -23.09 0.09
C THR A 166 -11.61 -23.34 0.16
N PHE A 167 -11.00 -23.87 -0.90
CA PHE A 167 -9.58 -24.26 -0.92
C PHE A 167 -8.81 -23.79 -2.14
N LYS A 168 -9.47 -23.13 -3.09
CA LYS A 168 -8.88 -22.60 -4.31
C LYS A 168 -9.52 -21.27 -4.65
N PRO A 169 -8.87 -20.42 -5.47
CA PRO A 169 -9.53 -19.24 -6.00
C PRO A 169 -10.73 -19.65 -6.87
N PRO A 170 -11.72 -18.76 -7.06
CA PRO A 170 -12.83 -19.00 -7.95
C PRO A 170 -12.34 -19.32 -9.37
N ASP A 171 -13.10 -20.12 -10.11
CA ASP A 171 -12.78 -20.43 -11.52
C ASP A 171 -12.80 -19.16 -12.37
N TRP A 172 -13.73 -18.26 -12.06
CA TRP A 172 -13.85 -16.91 -12.61
C TRP A 172 -14.27 -15.93 -11.51
N GLU A 173 -13.67 -14.75 -11.51
CA GLU A 173 -14.11 -13.59 -10.71
C GLU A 173 -14.19 -12.38 -11.62
N PHE A 174 -15.31 -11.67 -11.57
CA PHE A 174 -15.52 -10.37 -12.18
C PHE A 174 -15.74 -9.37 -11.06
N ARG A 175 -14.92 -8.34 -11.00
CA ARG A 175 -15.02 -7.30 -9.98
C ARG A 175 -15.21 -5.94 -10.62
N PHE A 176 -16.13 -5.17 -10.05
CA PHE A 176 -16.42 -3.81 -10.49
C PHE A 176 -16.67 -2.92 -9.27
N THR A 177 -15.86 -1.87 -9.11
CA THR A 177 -15.89 -1.00 -7.93
C THR A 177 -15.87 0.47 -8.34
N PRO A 178 -17.02 1.06 -8.69
CA PRO A 178 -17.18 2.50 -8.83
C PRO A 178 -17.16 3.16 -7.46
N VAL A 179 -16.60 4.38 -7.39
CA VAL A 179 -16.50 5.18 -6.17
C VAL A 179 -16.95 6.60 -6.47
N LEU A 180 -17.92 7.11 -5.71
CA LEU A 180 -18.35 8.49 -5.71
C LEU A 180 -17.68 9.22 -4.54
N ASN A 181 -17.02 10.33 -4.82
CA ASN A 181 -16.51 11.24 -3.81
C ASN A 181 -17.18 12.61 -3.93
N LEU A 182 -17.56 13.17 -2.80
CA LEU A 182 -18.11 14.50 -2.65
C LEU A 182 -17.26 15.25 -1.64
N THR A 183 -16.64 16.36 -2.05
CA THR A 183 -15.72 17.10 -1.18
C THR A 183 -16.11 18.58 -1.11
N ARG A 184 -16.09 19.13 0.11
CA ARG A 184 -16.18 20.56 0.38
C ARG A 184 -14.91 20.99 1.10
N VAL A 185 -14.19 21.94 0.55
CA VAL A 185 -12.99 22.52 1.17
C VAL A 185 -13.17 24.02 1.33
N SER A 186 -12.93 24.52 2.55
CA SER A 186 -12.89 25.92 2.87
C SER A 186 -11.49 26.28 3.34
N ALA A 187 -10.89 27.34 2.80
CA ALA A 187 -9.58 27.83 3.22
C ALA A 187 -9.60 29.36 3.29
N ASP A 188 -9.12 29.90 4.39
CA ASP A 188 -9.05 31.37 4.55
C ASP A 188 -7.95 31.98 3.68
N GLU A 189 -6.91 31.21 3.35
CA GLU A 189 -5.79 31.68 2.53
C GLU A 189 -6.17 31.65 1.04
N ARG A 190 -5.88 32.75 0.33
CA ARG A 190 -6.14 32.86 -1.11
C ARG A 190 -5.07 32.13 -1.92
N GLY A 191 -5.45 31.63 -3.09
CA GLY A 191 -4.54 30.91 -3.97
C GLY A 191 -4.22 29.46 -3.51
N LEU A 192 -4.80 29.01 -2.39
CA LEU A 192 -4.58 27.64 -1.89
C LEU A 192 -5.44 26.61 -2.64
N LEU A 193 -6.73 26.90 -2.82
CA LEU A 193 -7.67 25.96 -3.44
C LEU A 193 -7.61 25.98 -4.97
N ARG A 194 -7.25 27.10 -5.55
CA ARG A 194 -7.12 27.30 -7.00
C ARG A 194 -6.00 28.28 -7.30
N ALA A 195 -5.32 28.12 -8.43
CA ALA A 195 -4.20 28.97 -8.83
C ALA A 195 -4.57 30.45 -9.00
N PRO A 196 -5.74 30.86 -9.58
CA PRO A 196 -6.10 32.26 -9.68
C PRO A 196 -6.29 32.92 -8.32
N ALA A 197 -5.65 34.06 -8.09
CA ALA A 197 -5.66 34.77 -6.81
C ALA A 197 -7.03 35.38 -6.44
N ASP A 198 -7.90 35.57 -7.40
CA ASP A 198 -9.28 36.03 -7.25
C ASP A 198 -10.29 34.90 -7.01
N ALA A 199 -9.85 33.64 -7.09
CA ALA A 199 -10.71 32.49 -6.87
C ALA A 199 -11.29 32.45 -5.45
N ALA A 200 -12.47 31.86 -5.35
CA ALA A 200 -13.19 31.73 -4.08
C ALA A 200 -12.40 30.91 -3.04
N LYS A 201 -12.59 31.24 -1.77
CA LYS A 201 -12.05 30.51 -0.61
C LYS A 201 -12.81 29.22 -0.27
N LEU A 202 -13.84 28.90 -1.02
CA LEU A 202 -14.69 27.72 -0.85
C LEU A 202 -14.74 26.96 -2.16
N ARG A 203 -14.53 25.64 -2.10
CA ARG A 203 -14.59 24.75 -3.24
C ARG A 203 -15.49 23.56 -2.94
N TYR A 204 -16.36 23.22 -3.87
CA TYR A 204 -17.13 22.00 -3.91
C TYR A 204 -16.68 21.19 -5.10
N ASP A 205 -16.41 19.91 -4.88
CA ASP A 205 -16.00 18.99 -5.91
C ASP A 205 -16.79 17.68 -5.81
N SER A 206 -17.00 17.05 -6.96
CA SER A 206 -17.56 15.70 -7.03
C SER A 206 -16.84 14.92 -8.11
N ALA A 207 -16.47 13.69 -7.79
CA ALA A 207 -15.82 12.79 -8.74
C ALA A 207 -16.41 11.40 -8.66
N VAL A 208 -16.49 10.74 -9.82
CA VAL A 208 -16.80 9.31 -9.91
C VAL A 208 -15.59 8.60 -10.50
N GLY A 209 -14.94 7.79 -9.69
CA GLY A 209 -13.77 7.02 -10.10
C GLY A 209 -14.05 5.53 -10.22
N LEU A 210 -13.17 4.82 -10.93
CA LEU A 210 -13.21 3.36 -11.09
C LEU A 210 -11.99 2.72 -10.45
N GLN A 211 -12.16 2.18 -9.25
CA GLN A 211 -11.02 1.65 -8.47
C GLN A 211 -10.71 0.17 -8.73
N ALA A 212 -11.71 -0.58 -9.21
CA ALA A 212 -11.48 -1.93 -9.73
C ALA A 212 -12.46 -2.22 -10.88
N ALA A 213 -11.94 -2.81 -11.94
CA ALA A 213 -12.71 -3.39 -13.03
C ALA A 213 -11.85 -4.46 -13.70
N PHE A 214 -11.93 -5.70 -13.21
CA PHE A 214 -11.08 -6.76 -13.69
C PHE A 214 -11.80 -8.11 -13.81
N VAL A 215 -11.18 -8.98 -14.57
CA VAL A 215 -11.51 -10.40 -14.65
C VAL A 215 -10.31 -11.18 -14.12
N ASP A 216 -10.59 -12.09 -13.19
CA ASP A 216 -9.64 -13.10 -12.70
C ASP A 216 -10.08 -14.47 -13.20
N ARG A 217 -9.14 -15.24 -13.68
CA ARG A 217 -9.36 -16.61 -14.13
C ARG A 217 -8.36 -17.56 -13.52
N HIS A 218 -8.87 -18.58 -12.83
CA HIS A 218 -8.10 -19.73 -12.42
C HIS A 218 -7.68 -20.52 -13.67
N LEU A 219 -6.36 -20.65 -13.89
CA LEU A 219 -5.83 -21.34 -15.08
C LEU A 219 -5.73 -22.83 -14.86
N ARG A 220 -5.16 -23.24 -13.73
CA ARG A 220 -4.94 -24.64 -13.39
C ARG A 220 -4.58 -24.87 -11.93
N ASN A 221 -4.90 -26.04 -11.43
CA ASN A 221 -4.29 -26.59 -10.23
C ASN A 221 -2.93 -27.20 -10.61
N VAL A 222 -1.91 -26.93 -9.81
CA VAL A 222 -0.52 -27.37 -10.05
C VAL A 222 -0.21 -28.62 -9.23
N SER A 223 -0.80 -28.74 -8.04
CA SER A 223 -0.64 -29.88 -7.16
C SER A 223 -1.96 -30.28 -6.49
N PRO A 224 -2.05 -31.47 -5.90
CA PRO A 224 -3.21 -31.87 -5.10
C PRO A 224 -3.34 -31.07 -3.79
N ASN A 225 -2.32 -30.29 -3.41
CA ASN A 225 -2.29 -29.48 -2.19
C ASN A 225 -2.74 -28.04 -2.45
N TYR A 226 -3.64 -27.83 -3.39
CA TYR A 226 -4.25 -26.54 -3.74
C TYR A 226 -3.29 -25.48 -4.34
N ASP A 227 -2.09 -25.89 -4.77
CA ASP A 227 -1.20 -25.03 -5.54
C ASP A 227 -1.84 -24.74 -6.91
N PHE A 228 -1.79 -23.48 -7.33
CA PHE A 228 -2.49 -23.04 -8.53
C PHE A 228 -1.74 -21.93 -9.29
N ASP A 229 -2.22 -21.69 -10.51
CA ASP A 229 -1.90 -20.51 -11.32
C ASP A 229 -3.20 -19.82 -11.71
N SER A 230 -3.22 -18.47 -11.59
CA SER A 230 -4.32 -17.61 -12.01
C SER A 230 -3.80 -16.39 -12.77
N ILE A 231 -4.65 -15.84 -13.63
CA ILE A 231 -4.38 -14.59 -14.35
C ILE A 231 -5.49 -13.58 -14.07
N ARG A 232 -5.10 -12.33 -13.84
CA ARG A 232 -6.02 -11.22 -13.65
C ARG A 232 -5.73 -10.12 -14.66
N VAL A 233 -6.77 -9.59 -15.31
CA VAL A 233 -6.64 -8.53 -16.33
C VAL A 233 -7.68 -7.46 -16.08
N GLY A 234 -7.26 -6.21 -16.12
CA GLY A 234 -8.11 -5.04 -15.92
C GLY A 234 -7.55 -4.06 -14.91
N ILE A 235 -8.40 -3.14 -14.43
CA ILE A 235 -8.05 -2.19 -13.36
C ILE A 235 -8.11 -2.94 -12.03
N GLN A 236 -6.96 -3.05 -11.37
CA GLN A 236 -6.81 -3.87 -10.17
C GLN A 236 -5.89 -3.24 -9.15
N PRO A 237 -6.15 -3.43 -7.84
CA PRO A 237 -5.25 -2.99 -6.80
C PRO A 237 -3.98 -3.85 -6.79
N PHE A 238 -2.84 -3.20 -6.57
CA PHE A 238 -1.55 -3.83 -6.39
C PHE A 238 -0.74 -3.11 -5.33
N THR A 239 -0.17 -3.88 -4.41
CA THR A 239 0.75 -3.40 -3.38
C THR A 239 2.06 -4.15 -3.51
N SER A 240 3.18 -3.42 -3.57
CA SER A 240 4.50 -3.99 -3.86
C SER A 240 5.14 -4.72 -2.70
N ASP A 241 4.75 -4.38 -1.48
CA ASP A 241 5.28 -4.92 -0.23
C ASP A 241 4.20 -4.95 0.86
N PHE A 242 4.48 -5.48 2.04
CA PHE A 242 3.49 -5.66 3.11
C PHE A 242 2.90 -4.35 3.65
N ARG A 243 3.58 -3.22 3.44
CA ARG A 243 3.17 -1.91 3.95
C ARG A 243 2.85 -0.88 2.86
N GLY A 244 3.22 -1.11 1.62
CA GLY A 244 2.99 -0.20 0.50
C GLY A 244 3.95 0.98 0.43
N PHE A 245 5.23 0.78 0.78
CA PHE A 245 6.24 1.84 0.76
C PHE A 245 6.69 2.27 -0.63
N LEU A 246 6.63 1.38 -1.61
CA LEU A 246 7.07 1.70 -2.97
C LEU A 246 5.88 1.94 -3.91
N LEU A 247 4.91 1.05 -3.89
CA LEU A 247 3.77 1.10 -4.80
C LEU A 247 2.54 0.49 -4.13
N ASN A 248 1.49 1.28 -4.05
CA ASN A 248 0.16 0.87 -3.61
C ASN A 248 -0.89 1.65 -4.39
N ASP A 249 -1.33 1.10 -5.50
CA ASP A 249 -2.25 1.78 -6.41
C ASP A 249 -3.21 0.79 -7.08
N SER A 250 -4.30 1.31 -7.62
CA SER A 250 -5.19 0.61 -8.55
C SER A 250 -4.85 1.01 -9.97
N MET A 251 -4.30 0.08 -10.75
CA MET A 251 -3.75 0.31 -12.08
C MET A 251 -4.37 -0.64 -13.10
N PHE A 252 -4.36 -0.25 -14.36
CA PHE A 252 -4.73 -1.13 -15.46
C PHE A 252 -3.58 -2.06 -15.83
N GLY A 253 -3.84 -3.37 -15.96
CA GLY A 253 -2.79 -4.29 -16.39
C GLY A 253 -3.17 -5.75 -16.34
N ALA A 254 -2.15 -6.59 -16.47
CA ALA A 254 -2.24 -8.04 -16.40
C ALA A 254 -1.30 -8.58 -15.31
N ARG A 255 -1.78 -9.52 -14.52
CA ARG A 255 -1.02 -10.16 -13.44
C ARG A 255 -1.21 -11.66 -13.49
N LEU A 256 -0.12 -12.39 -13.61
CA LEU A 256 -0.03 -13.83 -13.40
C LEU A 256 0.44 -14.07 -11.96
N PHE A 257 -0.27 -14.88 -11.21
CA PHE A 257 0.05 -15.18 -9.83
C PHE A 257 -0.31 -16.61 -9.46
N GLY A 258 0.31 -17.11 -8.41
CA GLY A 258 0.05 -18.46 -7.96
C GLY A 258 0.81 -18.81 -6.70
N ILE A 259 0.58 -20.04 -6.25
CA ILE A 259 1.22 -20.61 -5.06
C ILE A 259 1.88 -21.95 -5.39
N ARG A 260 2.87 -22.32 -4.59
CA ARG A 260 3.66 -23.54 -4.71
C ARG A 260 3.97 -24.13 -3.33
N SER A 261 4.14 -25.46 -3.32
CA SER A 261 4.56 -26.22 -2.12
C SER A 261 3.60 -26.00 -0.95
N SER A 262 2.30 -26.19 -1.17
CA SER A 262 1.26 -26.00 -0.14
C SER A 262 1.27 -24.60 0.44
N ASN A 263 1.29 -23.58 -0.43
CA ASN A 263 1.31 -22.15 -0.08
C ASN A 263 2.61 -21.65 0.59
N ARG A 264 3.69 -22.43 0.59
CA ARG A 264 4.97 -21.98 1.12
C ARG A 264 5.60 -20.87 0.26
N PHE A 265 5.42 -20.94 -1.04
CA PHE A 265 5.87 -19.94 -1.99
C PHE A 265 4.69 -19.33 -2.72
N GLN A 266 4.65 -18.01 -2.79
CA GLN A 266 3.68 -17.27 -3.61
C GLN A 266 4.44 -16.38 -4.58
N TYR A 267 3.93 -16.21 -5.79
CA TYR A 267 4.57 -15.35 -6.78
C TYR A 267 3.56 -14.47 -7.49
N ASN A 268 4.05 -13.31 -7.95
CA ASN A 268 3.36 -12.42 -8.87
C ASN A 268 4.33 -12.04 -9.99
N LEU A 269 3.83 -12.05 -11.23
CA LEU A 269 4.46 -11.44 -12.39
C LEU A 269 3.43 -10.53 -13.01
N ALA A 270 3.71 -9.25 -13.12
CA ALA A 270 2.72 -8.28 -13.53
C ALA A 270 3.30 -7.21 -14.45
N TRP A 271 2.45 -6.73 -15.35
CA TRP A 271 2.60 -5.48 -16.07
C TRP A 271 1.39 -4.61 -15.77
N PHE A 272 1.67 -3.36 -15.41
CA PHE A 272 0.66 -2.35 -15.15
C PHE A 272 0.96 -1.07 -15.90
N ARG A 273 -0.08 -0.36 -16.29
CA ARG A 273 -0.04 1.02 -16.75
C ARG A 273 -0.80 1.89 -15.76
N ARG A 274 -0.14 2.94 -15.28
CA ARG A 274 -0.75 3.85 -14.31
C ARG A 274 -1.88 4.62 -14.96
N LEU A 275 -2.82 5.08 -14.12
CA LEU A 275 -3.99 5.84 -14.52
C LEU A 275 -3.90 7.27 -13.99
N ASP A 276 -4.38 8.23 -14.77
CA ASP A 276 -4.62 9.56 -14.28
C ASP A 276 -5.70 9.54 -13.19
N LYS A 277 -5.55 10.42 -12.23
CA LYS A 277 -6.45 10.54 -11.08
C LYS A 277 -7.27 11.81 -11.20
N ASP A 278 -8.43 11.82 -10.58
CA ASP A 278 -9.14 13.06 -10.29
C ASP A 278 -8.32 13.92 -9.31
N THR A 279 -8.21 15.20 -9.59
CA THR A 279 -7.34 16.15 -8.88
C THR A 279 -7.62 16.22 -7.37
N ASN A 280 -8.90 16.21 -6.99
CA ASN A 280 -9.32 16.55 -5.64
C ASN A 280 -9.64 15.32 -4.78
N SER A 281 -10.01 14.21 -5.41
CA SER A 281 -10.33 12.95 -4.71
C SER A 281 -9.21 11.90 -4.81
N GLY A 282 -8.31 12.00 -5.79
CA GLY A 282 -7.29 10.99 -6.08
C GLY A 282 -7.85 9.67 -6.64
N LEU A 283 -9.13 9.64 -7.05
CA LEU A 283 -9.75 8.48 -7.67
C LEU A 283 -9.31 8.33 -9.12
N ASN A 284 -9.24 7.11 -9.64
CA ASN A 284 -8.98 6.86 -11.06
C ASN A 284 -10.03 7.53 -11.95
N ASP A 285 -9.61 8.47 -12.79
CA ASP A 285 -10.51 9.31 -13.58
C ASP A 285 -10.88 8.69 -14.94
N VAL A 286 -11.28 7.42 -14.89
CA VAL A 286 -11.61 6.63 -16.09
C VAL A 286 -12.98 7.02 -16.67
N PHE A 287 -13.93 7.40 -15.84
CA PHE A 287 -15.27 7.75 -16.33
C PHE A 287 -15.28 9.07 -17.09
N SER A 288 -14.44 10.04 -16.71
CA SER A 288 -14.38 11.33 -17.42
C SER A 288 -13.44 11.26 -18.63
N ARG A 289 -12.32 10.56 -18.52
CA ARG A 289 -11.24 10.54 -19.51
C ARG A 289 -11.28 9.32 -20.45
N GLY A 290 -11.95 8.24 -20.07
CA GLY A 290 -11.93 6.99 -20.83
C GLY A 290 -10.51 6.43 -20.98
N LEU A 291 -10.12 6.03 -22.20
CA LEU A 291 -8.79 5.51 -22.49
C LEU A 291 -7.66 6.54 -22.35
N SER A 292 -7.95 7.84 -22.41
CA SER A 292 -6.95 8.89 -22.20
C SER A 292 -6.52 9.03 -20.74
N ALA A 293 -7.17 8.32 -19.82
CA ALA A 293 -6.69 8.17 -18.45
C ALA A 293 -5.44 7.27 -18.35
N LEU A 294 -5.10 6.49 -19.36
CA LEU A 294 -3.91 5.66 -19.37
C LEU A 294 -2.66 6.52 -19.59
N ARG A 295 -1.79 6.57 -18.60
CA ARG A 295 -0.52 7.29 -18.65
C ARG A 295 0.53 6.50 -19.41
N ASP A 296 1.51 7.18 -20.01
CA ASP A 296 2.71 6.54 -20.55
C ASP A 296 3.71 6.20 -19.43
N ASP A 297 3.22 5.54 -18.39
CA ASP A 297 3.94 5.19 -17.18
C ASP A 297 3.67 3.70 -16.85
N ASP A 298 4.56 2.85 -17.32
CA ASP A 298 4.46 1.40 -17.20
C ASP A 298 5.24 0.89 -15.98
N VAL A 299 4.67 -0.09 -15.28
CA VAL A 299 5.29 -0.77 -14.13
C VAL A 299 5.31 -2.27 -14.39
N PHE A 300 6.49 -2.85 -14.42
CA PHE A 300 6.71 -4.28 -14.48
C PHE A 300 7.12 -4.77 -13.10
N ALA A 301 6.42 -5.75 -12.55
CA ALA A 301 6.64 -6.24 -11.20
C ALA A 301 6.83 -7.75 -11.16
N ALA A 302 7.80 -8.18 -10.37
CA ALA A 302 8.01 -9.58 -10.00
C ALA A 302 8.20 -9.68 -8.50
N ASN A 303 7.35 -10.45 -7.82
CA ASN A 303 7.41 -10.68 -6.38
C ASN A 303 7.47 -12.17 -6.10
N LEU A 304 8.30 -12.55 -5.14
CA LEU A 304 8.33 -13.88 -4.57
C LEU A 304 8.18 -13.79 -3.05
N TYR A 305 7.17 -14.42 -2.52
CA TYR A 305 6.92 -14.51 -1.08
C TYR A 305 7.32 -15.91 -0.60
N VAL A 306 7.98 -15.95 0.53
CA VAL A 306 8.35 -17.18 1.23
C VAL A 306 7.72 -17.17 2.60
N GLN A 307 6.79 -18.07 2.84
CA GLN A 307 6.15 -18.26 4.13
C GLN A 307 7.06 -19.05 5.06
N ASP A 308 6.99 -18.74 6.37
CA ASP A 308 7.74 -19.42 7.43
C ASP A 308 9.27 -19.37 7.23
N TRP A 309 9.78 -18.25 6.77
CA TRP A 309 11.21 -18.00 6.66
C TRP A 309 11.56 -16.56 7.08
N PRO A 310 12.57 -16.37 7.98
CA PRO A 310 13.50 -17.35 8.56
C PRO A 310 12.93 -18.21 9.69
N THR A 311 11.76 -17.88 10.22
CA THR A 311 11.09 -18.61 11.31
C THR A 311 9.62 -18.84 11.00
N LEU A 312 9.00 -19.82 11.66
CA LEU A 312 7.56 -20.07 11.58
C LEU A 312 6.75 -18.80 11.93
N GLY A 313 5.77 -18.44 11.09
CA GLY A 313 4.94 -17.26 11.25
C GLY A 313 5.59 -15.96 10.75
N PHE A 314 6.75 -16.03 10.07
CA PHE A 314 7.36 -14.90 9.39
C PHE A 314 7.31 -15.06 7.88
N PHE A 315 6.92 -14.00 7.18
CA PHE A 315 6.86 -13.93 5.72
C PHE A 315 8.00 -13.07 5.21
N THR A 316 8.75 -13.57 4.25
CA THR A 316 9.76 -12.78 3.54
C THR A 316 9.38 -12.63 2.09
N GLN A 317 9.62 -11.46 1.53
CA GLN A 317 9.31 -11.12 0.16
C GLN A 317 10.53 -10.53 -0.53
N GLY A 318 10.91 -11.11 -1.67
CA GLY A 318 11.80 -10.50 -2.63
C GLY A 318 11.00 -9.83 -3.75
N THR A 319 11.39 -8.62 -4.15
CA THR A 319 10.66 -7.79 -5.12
C THR A 319 11.62 -7.20 -6.13
N VAL A 320 11.26 -7.26 -7.40
CA VAL A 320 11.90 -6.50 -8.49
C VAL A 320 10.81 -5.75 -9.22
N ILE A 321 10.92 -4.41 -9.25
CA ILE A 321 9.99 -3.55 -9.98
C ILE A 321 10.79 -2.68 -10.92
N HIS A 322 10.35 -2.61 -12.19
CA HIS A 322 10.88 -1.70 -13.19
C HIS A 322 9.79 -0.71 -13.59
N ASN A 323 10.03 0.57 -13.31
CA ASN A 323 9.14 1.65 -13.71
C ASN A 323 9.73 2.34 -14.95
N ARG A 324 8.97 2.36 -16.02
CA ARG A 324 9.30 2.97 -17.29
C ARG A 324 8.32 4.11 -17.57
N ASN A 325 8.78 5.33 -17.47
CA ASN A 325 7.98 6.52 -17.77
C ASN A 325 8.41 7.13 -19.11
N ARG A 326 7.41 7.45 -19.94
CA ARG A 326 7.58 8.04 -21.28
C ARG A 326 6.70 9.28 -21.45
N GLU A 327 6.59 10.06 -20.39
CA GLU A 327 5.82 11.31 -20.35
C GLU A 327 6.70 12.54 -20.62
N GLY A 328 7.91 12.35 -21.13
CA GLY A 328 8.80 13.44 -21.53
C GLY A 328 8.13 14.36 -22.55
N GLY A 329 8.16 15.68 -22.26
CA GLY A 329 7.50 16.70 -23.09
C GLY A 329 5.99 16.86 -22.86
N GLN A 330 5.34 16.07 -22.01
CA GLN A 330 3.94 16.27 -21.64
C GLN A 330 3.81 17.40 -20.61
N ILE A 331 2.90 18.33 -20.84
CA ILE A 331 2.51 19.36 -19.88
C ILE A 331 1.08 19.08 -19.46
N GLN A 332 0.87 18.95 -18.15
CA GLN A 332 -0.46 18.71 -17.59
C GLN A 332 -0.70 19.63 -16.40
N TYR A 333 -1.85 20.29 -16.44
CA TYR A 333 -2.40 21.07 -15.33
C TYR A 333 -3.51 20.24 -14.67
N ASP A 334 -3.64 20.40 -13.37
CA ASP A 334 -4.78 19.89 -12.65
C ASP A 334 -6.05 20.76 -12.85
N ASP A 335 -7.19 20.28 -12.33
CA ASP A 335 -8.46 21.01 -12.45
C ASP A 335 -8.46 22.34 -11.64
N ASN A 336 -7.48 22.53 -10.76
CA ASN A 336 -7.29 23.75 -10.00
C ASN A 336 -6.35 24.76 -10.70
N GLY A 337 -5.82 24.42 -11.87
CA GLY A 337 -4.93 25.23 -12.68
C GLY A 337 -3.47 25.19 -12.23
N ILE A 338 -3.07 24.21 -11.41
CA ILE A 338 -1.70 24.03 -10.94
C ILE A 338 -1.00 22.99 -11.82
N ILE A 339 0.22 23.34 -12.27
CA ILE A 339 1.01 22.44 -13.11
C ILE A 339 1.41 21.16 -12.34
N GLN A 340 1.18 20.01 -12.93
CA GLN A 340 1.46 18.69 -12.36
C GLN A 340 2.61 17.96 -13.06
N ARG A 341 2.74 18.13 -14.37
CA ARG A 341 3.85 17.66 -15.20
C ARG A 341 4.29 18.82 -16.09
N PRO A 342 5.55 19.20 -16.07
CA PRO A 342 6.64 18.77 -15.17
C PRO A 342 6.47 19.28 -13.72
N ALA A 343 7.49 19.06 -12.89
CA ALA A 343 7.50 19.61 -11.53
C ALA A 343 7.41 21.14 -11.55
N SER A 344 6.82 21.74 -10.54
CA SER A 344 6.67 23.19 -10.39
C SER A 344 7.97 23.90 -9.99
N LEU A 345 9.06 23.16 -9.80
CA LEU A 345 10.39 23.66 -9.41
C LEU A 345 11.46 23.14 -10.36
N GLY A 346 12.47 23.94 -10.60
CA GLY A 346 13.64 23.58 -11.39
C GLY A 346 13.38 23.61 -12.89
N VAL A 347 13.84 22.58 -13.61
CA VAL A 347 13.65 22.46 -15.06
C VAL A 347 12.19 22.21 -15.38
N GLU A 348 11.56 23.10 -16.14
CA GLU A 348 10.14 23.06 -16.49
C GLU A 348 9.80 22.02 -17.58
N ARG A 349 10.70 21.11 -17.88
CA ARG A 349 10.50 20.06 -18.86
C ARG A 349 10.45 18.71 -18.19
N SER A 350 9.34 18.00 -18.34
CA SER A 350 9.29 16.59 -17.98
C SER A 350 10.32 15.79 -18.78
N GLY A 351 10.85 14.74 -18.22
CA GLY A 351 11.82 13.83 -18.85
C GLY A 351 11.37 12.39 -18.77
N ASP A 352 11.78 11.60 -19.74
CA ASP A 352 11.62 10.16 -19.68
C ASP A 352 12.56 9.57 -18.63
N TYR A 353 12.15 8.49 -17.98
CA TYR A 353 13.02 7.76 -17.05
C TYR A 353 12.73 6.26 -17.03
N ASP A 354 13.78 5.51 -16.68
CA ASP A 354 13.73 4.07 -16.42
C ASP A 354 14.38 3.80 -15.07
N VAL A 355 13.64 3.24 -14.13
CA VAL A 355 14.12 2.95 -12.78
C VAL A 355 13.76 1.54 -12.38
N THR A 356 14.76 0.78 -11.94
CA THR A 356 14.58 -0.54 -11.36
C THR A 356 14.76 -0.49 -9.86
N TYR A 357 13.78 -1.02 -9.13
CA TYR A 357 13.80 -1.14 -7.68
C TYR A 357 14.01 -2.60 -7.30
N LEU A 358 15.02 -2.87 -6.49
CA LEU A 358 15.26 -4.15 -5.85
C LEU A 358 14.79 -4.05 -4.41
N GLY A 359 13.86 -4.90 -4.01
CA GLY A 359 13.22 -4.86 -2.70
C GLY A 359 13.37 -6.15 -1.92
N LEU A 360 13.54 -6.02 -0.60
CA LEU A 360 13.44 -7.10 0.36
C LEU A 360 12.55 -6.63 1.52
N SER A 361 11.47 -7.37 1.77
CA SER A 361 10.52 -7.05 2.82
C SER A 361 10.25 -8.27 3.69
N GLY A 362 9.86 -8.05 4.93
CA GLY A 362 9.48 -9.10 5.86
C GLY A 362 8.38 -8.62 6.79
N ASP A 363 7.46 -9.52 7.15
CA ASP A 363 6.39 -9.24 8.10
C ASP A 363 6.02 -10.51 8.87
N GLY A 364 5.88 -10.41 10.18
CA GLY A 364 5.46 -11.53 11.00
C GLY A 364 6.06 -11.56 12.39
N HIS A 365 6.11 -12.75 12.97
CA HIS A 365 6.54 -12.97 14.34
C HIS A 365 8.00 -13.46 14.42
N LEU A 366 8.75 -12.87 15.35
CA LEU A 366 10.06 -13.34 15.81
C LEU A 366 9.97 -13.64 17.30
N GLY A 367 9.57 -14.86 17.66
CA GLY A 367 9.22 -15.20 19.04
C GLY A 367 8.01 -14.38 19.53
N SER A 368 8.19 -13.61 20.60
CA SER A 368 7.13 -12.74 21.17
C SER A 368 7.05 -11.34 20.54
N LEU A 369 7.87 -11.04 19.55
CA LEU A 369 7.91 -9.74 18.87
C LEU A 369 7.27 -9.84 17.49
N ASN A 370 6.55 -8.79 17.08
CA ASN A 370 6.13 -8.63 15.70
C ASN A 370 7.12 -7.69 15.01
N LEU A 371 7.62 -8.07 13.86
CA LEU A 371 8.53 -7.27 13.06
C LEU A 371 7.97 -7.11 11.64
N SER A 372 7.92 -5.87 11.16
CA SER A 372 7.67 -5.54 9.77
C SER A 372 8.85 -4.73 9.24
N THR A 373 9.41 -5.13 8.10
CA THR A 373 10.57 -4.46 7.49
C THR A 373 10.37 -4.30 6.00
N SER A 374 10.94 -3.24 5.42
CA SER A 374 11.05 -3.06 3.97
C SER A 374 12.34 -2.34 3.65
N ALA A 375 13.07 -2.83 2.65
CA ALA A 375 14.28 -2.21 2.13
C ALA A 375 14.21 -2.18 0.61
N TYR A 376 14.59 -1.05 0.00
CA TYR A 376 14.63 -0.88 -1.45
C TYR A 376 15.93 -0.22 -1.87
N TYR A 377 16.43 -0.64 -3.02
CA TYR A 377 17.48 0.04 -3.75
C TYR A 377 16.98 0.36 -5.16
N ALA A 378 16.96 1.66 -5.49
CA ALA A 378 16.57 2.19 -6.79
C ALA A 378 17.81 2.44 -7.65
N MET A 379 17.79 1.98 -8.90
CA MET A 379 18.84 2.21 -9.87
C MET A 379 18.24 2.45 -11.24
N GLY A 380 18.83 3.37 -12.00
CA GLY A 380 18.33 3.68 -13.33
C GLY A 380 18.89 4.96 -13.89
N HIS A 381 18.14 5.55 -14.80
CA HIS A 381 18.49 6.83 -15.41
C HIS A 381 17.24 7.64 -15.72
N ALA A 382 17.38 8.95 -15.69
CA ALA A 382 16.41 9.93 -16.14
C ALA A 382 17.03 10.79 -17.25
N GLU A 383 16.21 11.19 -18.23
CA GLU A 383 16.64 12.09 -19.33
C GLU A 383 17.10 13.45 -18.79
N ARG A 384 16.47 13.90 -17.69
CA ARG A 384 16.73 15.20 -17.05
C ARG A 384 16.66 15.09 -15.56
N GLY A 385 17.44 15.93 -14.87
CA GLY A 385 17.30 16.17 -13.43
C GLY A 385 16.37 17.33 -13.13
N THR A 386 15.98 17.47 -11.89
CA THR A 386 15.11 18.56 -11.43
C THR A 386 15.75 19.92 -11.58
N PHE A 387 17.05 20.06 -11.30
CA PHE A 387 17.77 21.32 -11.32
C PHE A 387 18.77 21.44 -12.49
N VAL A 388 18.92 20.40 -13.29
CA VAL A 388 19.84 20.33 -14.42
C VAL A 388 19.18 19.70 -15.65
N ASP A 389 19.24 20.37 -16.79
CA ASP A 389 18.70 19.87 -18.07
C ASP A 389 19.73 18.96 -18.75
N ARG A 390 20.07 17.86 -18.09
CA ARG A 390 20.97 16.80 -18.60
C ARG A 390 20.64 15.46 -17.97
N PRO A 391 21.06 14.35 -18.62
CA PRO A 391 20.84 13.01 -18.10
C PRO A 391 21.41 12.80 -16.69
N GLN A 392 20.65 12.11 -15.85
CA GLN A 392 21.05 11.72 -14.51
C GLN A 392 21.06 10.18 -14.34
N GLN A 393 22.01 9.68 -13.56
CA GLN A 393 22.03 8.32 -13.05
C GLN A 393 21.33 8.28 -11.69
N ILE A 394 20.34 7.40 -11.54
CA ILE A 394 19.60 7.23 -10.31
C ILE A 394 20.25 6.13 -9.47
N ARG A 395 20.52 6.44 -8.19
CA ARG A 395 21.05 5.51 -7.20
C ARG A 395 20.57 5.92 -5.82
N ALA A 396 19.47 5.33 -5.37
CA ALA A 396 18.84 5.73 -4.14
C ALA A 396 18.45 4.52 -3.27
N GLY A 397 18.40 4.71 -1.96
CA GLY A 397 18.10 3.65 -1.01
C GLY A 397 17.01 4.03 -0.02
N PHE A 398 16.25 3.03 0.42
CA PHE A 398 15.20 3.17 1.42
C PHE A 398 15.24 1.99 2.38
N PHE A 399 14.97 2.26 3.65
CA PHE A 399 14.78 1.25 4.69
C PHE A 399 13.72 1.71 5.68
N ALA A 400 12.83 0.79 6.08
CA ALA A 400 11.89 0.98 7.19
C ALA A 400 11.76 -0.30 8.01
N ALA A 401 11.58 -0.14 9.31
CA ALA A 401 11.32 -1.23 10.24
C ALA A 401 10.37 -0.79 11.35
N GLU A 402 9.39 -1.62 11.66
CA GLU A 402 8.51 -1.43 12.81
C GLU A 402 8.50 -2.70 13.67
N LEU A 403 8.92 -2.54 14.91
CA LEU A 403 8.93 -3.59 15.92
C LEU A 403 7.78 -3.34 16.88
N SER A 404 6.98 -4.38 17.17
CA SER A 404 5.92 -4.26 18.18
C SER A 404 5.84 -5.49 19.08
N LYS A 405 5.28 -5.27 20.27
CA LYS A 405 5.02 -6.32 21.25
C LYS A 405 3.66 -6.13 21.89
N ASP A 406 2.94 -7.24 21.99
CA ASP A 406 1.64 -7.28 22.65
C ASP A 406 1.80 -7.63 24.13
N PHE A 407 1.20 -6.79 25.00
CA PHE A 407 1.12 -6.97 26.44
C PHE A 407 -0.37 -7.02 26.84
N SER A 408 -1.03 -8.14 26.55
CA SER A 408 -2.47 -8.30 26.77
C SER A 408 -3.28 -7.27 25.95
N TRP A 409 -3.82 -6.24 26.59
CA TRP A 409 -4.64 -5.17 25.98
C TRP A 409 -3.83 -3.97 25.47
N VAL A 410 -2.50 -4.02 25.57
CA VAL A 410 -1.58 -2.95 25.12
C VAL A 410 -0.62 -3.50 24.08
N ARG A 411 -0.50 -2.81 22.95
CA ARG A 411 0.57 -3.04 21.97
C ARG A 411 1.53 -1.85 21.98
N ALA A 412 2.78 -2.08 22.35
CA ALA A 412 3.85 -1.08 22.19
C ALA A 412 4.51 -1.23 20.82
N ARG A 413 4.96 -0.10 20.22
CA ARG A 413 5.62 -0.04 18.92
C ARG A 413 6.85 0.85 18.96
N ALA A 414 7.86 0.48 18.17
CA ALA A 414 8.99 1.33 17.81
C ALA A 414 9.18 1.29 16.30
N SER A 415 9.34 2.43 15.68
CA SER A 415 9.40 2.59 14.22
C SER A 415 10.66 3.33 13.82
N LEU A 416 11.28 2.91 12.72
CA LEU A 416 12.45 3.53 12.11
C LEU A 416 12.24 3.57 10.60
N ALA A 417 12.45 4.74 9.98
CA ALA A 417 12.51 4.85 8.53
C ALA A 417 13.69 5.74 8.11
N TRP A 418 14.27 5.40 6.97
CA TRP A 418 15.33 6.15 6.32
C TRP A 418 15.16 6.08 4.81
N GLY A 419 15.19 7.23 4.14
CA GLY A 419 15.28 7.36 2.70
C GLY A 419 16.47 8.23 2.35
N SER A 420 17.29 7.83 1.39
CA SER A 420 18.47 8.60 0.96
C SER A 420 18.09 9.98 0.42
N ALA A 421 19.02 10.93 0.49
CA ALA A 421 18.92 12.29 -0.03
C ALA A 421 19.86 12.48 -1.21
N ASP A 422 19.55 13.47 -2.02
CA ASP A 422 20.46 14.02 -3.00
C ASP A 422 21.24 15.20 -2.38
N SER A 423 22.54 15.04 -2.23
CA SER A 423 23.42 16.00 -1.59
C SER A 423 24.04 17.02 -2.54
N ASP A 424 24.01 16.76 -3.86
CA ASP A 424 24.45 17.67 -4.92
C ASP A 424 23.51 17.63 -6.12
N PRO A 425 22.37 18.36 -6.07
CA PRO A 425 21.36 18.31 -7.13
C PRO A 425 21.81 18.87 -8.48
N PHE A 426 23.03 19.42 -8.57
CA PHE A 426 23.63 19.90 -9.81
C PHE A 426 24.59 18.91 -10.47
N ASP A 427 24.90 17.81 -9.83
CA ASP A 427 25.69 16.76 -10.44
C ASP A 427 24.86 15.90 -11.42
N GLY A 428 25.41 14.86 -11.98
CA GLY A 428 24.72 13.95 -12.91
C GLY A 428 24.05 12.77 -12.21
N ARG A 429 23.72 12.87 -10.91
CA ARG A 429 23.13 11.80 -10.11
C ARG A 429 21.86 12.24 -9.44
N GLY A 430 20.91 11.32 -9.30
CA GLY A 430 19.73 11.45 -8.47
C GLY A 430 19.83 10.45 -7.34
N GLU A 431 20.15 10.90 -6.12
CA GLU A 431 20.45 10.02 -4.99
C GLU A 431 19.36 10.04 -3.91
N GLY A 432 18.37 10.91 -4.02
CA GLY A 432 17.21 10.96 -3.12
C GLY A 432 16.18 9.88 -3.46
N PHE A 433 15.85 9.00 -2.50
CA PHE A 433 14.87 7.95 -2.76
C PHE A 433 13.46 8.53 -2.98
N ASP A 434 12.85 8.18 -4.09
CA ASP A 434 11.45 8.47 -4.39
C ASP A 434 10.71 7.20 -4.79
N ALA A 435 9.54 7.00 -4.22
CA ALA A 435 8.69 5.85 -4.49
C ALA A 435 7.85 6.09 -5.75
N ILE A 436 7.31 5.04 -6.35
CA ILE A 436 6.43 5.16 -7.52
C ILE A 436 5.10 5.79 -7.12
N PHE A 437 4.41 5.18 -6.14
CA PHE A 437 3.14 5.68 -5.60
C PHE A 437 2.84 4.99 -4.27
N GLU A 438 3.45 5.46 -3.20
CA GLU A 438 3.37 4.87 -1.88
C GLU A 438 2.09 5.27 -1.12
N ASN A 439 1.65 4.40 -0.21
CA ASN A 439 0.59 4.66 0.76
C ASN A 439 0.76 3.80 2.02
N PRO A 440 1.89 3.88 2.74
CA PRO A 440 2.16 2.99 3.84
C PRO A 440 1.37 3.34 5.10
N LEU A 441 0.88 2.32 5.79
CA LEU A 441 0.40 2.40 7.16
C LEU A 441 1.55 2.08 8.12
N PHE A 442 2.25 3.12 8.57
CA PHE A 442 3.49 3.00 9.33
C PHE A 442 3.65 4.17 10.29
N ALA A 443 4.23 3.92 11.48
CA ALA A 443 4.55 4.94 12.49
C ALA A 443 3.37 5.86 12.86
N GLY A 444 2.13 5.37 12.79
CA GLY A 444 0.93 6.14 13.05
C GLY A 444 0.50 7.08 11.91
N ALA A 445 0.97 6.85 10.67
CA ALA A 445 0.61 7.67 9.52
C ALA A 445 -0.89 7.71 9.22
N ASP A 446 -1.65 6.72 9.64
CA ASP A 446 -3.11 6.67 9.56
C ASP A 446 -3.81 7.65 10.51
N THR A 447 -3.14 8.10 11.57
CA THR A 447 -3.67 9.01 12.59
C THR A 447 -2.91 10.32 12.67
N SER A 448 -1.69 10.38 12.16
CA SER A 448 -0.87 11.60 12.15
C SER A 448 -1.20 12.48 10.95
N PHE A 449 -1.40 13.75 11.23
CA PHE A 449 -1.59 14.77 10.20
C PHE A 449 -0.25 15.18 9.55
N TRP A 450 0.77 15.43 10.36
CA TRP A 450 2.06 15.97 9.92
C TRP A 450 2.82 15.05 8.98
N ILE A 451 2.81 13.75 9.23
CA ILE A 451 3.48 12.77 8.36
C ILE A 451 2.91 12.81 6.95
N ARG A 452 1.64 13.20 6.79
CA ARG A 452 0.94 13.24 5.50
C ARG A 452 1.00 14.59 4.80
N GLU A 453 1.43 15.64 5.46
CA GLU A 453 1.33 16.99 4.92
C GLU A 453 2.56 17.40 4.11
N PRO A 454 2.38 18.11 2.99
CA PRO A 454 3.48 18.69 2.25
C PRO A 454 4.05 19.90 2.98
N VAL A 455 5.37 20.01 2.99
CA VAL A 455 6.06 21.23 3.41
C VAL A 455 6.07 22.21 2.22
N PRO A 456 5.42 23.37 2.31
CA PRO A 456 5.35 24.32 1.19
C PRO A 456 6.72 24.96 0.93
N LEU A 457 7.04 25.19 -0.34
CA LEU A 457 8.21 25.88 -0.80
C LEU A 457 7.83 27.21 -1.45
N ILE A 458 8.81 28.09 -1.60
CA ILE A 458 8.66 29.35 -2.37
C ILE A 458 8.33 29.00 -3.83
N GLY A 459 7.43 29.76 -4.43
CA GLY A 459 7.04 29.58 -5.84
C GLY A 459 5.99 28.47 -6.07
N GLY A 460 5.31 28.02 -5.02
CA GLY A 460 4.22 27.02 -5.13
C GLY A 460 4.68 25.58 -5.13
N GLY A 461 5.99 25.30 -5.11
CA GLY A 461 6.52 23.96 -4.93
C GLY A 461 6.27 23.43 -3.52
N ARG A 462 6.33 22.10 -3.36
CA ARG A 462 6.10 21.41 -2.10
C ARG A 462 7.11 20.30 -1.89
N VAL A 463 7.53 20.11 -0.65
CA VAL A 463 8.11 18.85 -0.20
C VAL A 463 6.99 18.07 0.46
N ALA A 464 6.54 17.04 -0.18
CA ALA A 464 5.58 16.15 0.45
C ALA A 464 6.31 15.27 1.46
N LEU A 465 5.97 15.38 2.73
CA LEU A 465 6.32 14.36 3.73
C LEU A 465 5.52 13.09 3.44
N SER A 466 4.33 13.27 2.93
CA SER A 466 3.51 12.20 2.42
C SER A 466 2.41 12.75 1.52
N GLY A 467 2.19 12.07 0.37
CA GLY A 467 0.88 12.13 -0.26
C GLY A 467 0.11 10.90 0.17
N ARG A 468 -1.11 10.86 0.51
CA ARG A 468 -1.89 9.64 0.77
C ARG A 468 -1.38 8.74 1.93
N ASN A 469 -0.93 9.21 3.04
CA ASN A 469 -0.35 8.45 4.15
C ASN A 469 1.10 7.92 3.91
N GLY A 470 1.78 8.39 2.88
CA GLY A 470 3.19 8.10 2.69
C GLY A 470 4.09 8.80 3.71
N LEU A 471 5.35 8.39 3.78
CA LEU A 471 6.35 8.92 4.70
C LEU A 471 7.51 9.60 3.98
N LEU A 472 7.56 9.47 2.65
CA LEU A 472 8.73 9.88 1.89
C LEU A 472 8.63 11.34 1.46
N ASN A 473 9.71 12.08 1.67
CA ASN A 473 9.86 13.43 1.14
C ASN A 473 10.01 13.39 -0.39
N SER A 474 9.33 14.27 -1.08
CA SER A 474 9.47 14.42 -2.51
C SER A 474 9.32 15.85 -2.94
N LEU A 475 10.06 16.27 -3.98
CA LEU A 475 9.91 17.57 -4.63
C LEU A 475 9.01 17.51 -5.87
N ARG A 476 8.35 16.38 -6.12
CA ARG A 476 7.38 16.32 -7.22
C ARG A 476 6.16 17.20 -6.92
N SER A 477 5.54 17.73 -7.96
CA SER A 477 4.37 18.59 -7.82
C SER A 477 3.16 17.83 -7.26
N SER A 478 3.02 16.53 -7.59
CA SER A 478 1.92 15.68 -7.14
C SER A 478 2.37 14.21 -7.13
N LYS A 479 1.93 13.45 -6.14
CA LYS A 479 2.10 11.99 -6.10
C LYS A 479 1.20 11.30 -7.13
N GLU A 480 0.03 11.85 -7.37
CA GLU A 480 -1.00 11.32 -8.25
C GLU A 480 -0.64 11.52 -9.73
N PHE A 481 -0.21 12.72 -10.12
CA PHE A 481 0.00 13.12 -11.51
C PHE A 481 1.46 13.33 -11.88
N GLY A 482 2.28 13.76 -10.89
CA GLY A 482 3.67 14.16 -11.10
C GLY A 482 4.57 12.98 -11.47
N GLN A 483 5.72 13.33 -12.04
CA GLN A 483 6.80 12.38 -12.28
C GLN A 483 7.62 12.14 -11.01
N SER A 484 8.23 10.97 -10.88
CA SER A 484 9.18 10.70 -9.79
C SER A 484 10.37 11.65 -9.85
N ASN A 485 10.85 12.06 -8.68
CA ASN A 485 11.92 13.02 -8.56
C ASN A 485 12.96 12.58 -7.52
N PHE A 486 14.13 12.21 -8.00
CA PHE A 486 15.24 11.69 -7.19
C PHE A 486 16.16 12.79 -6.64
N ALA A 487 15.90 14.07 -6.95
CA ALA A 487 16.52 15.21 -6.30
C ALA A 487 15.65 15.65 -5.12
N ASN A 488 15.75 14.99 -3.98
CA ASN A 488 14.96 15.27 -2.78
C ASN A 488 15.80 15.20 -1.51
N PRO A 489 15.32 15.77 -0.38
CA PRO A 489 16.10 15.88 0.85
C PRO A 489 16.20 14.56 1.65
N GLY A 490 15.53 13.51 1.25
CA GLY A 490 15.44 12.27 2.03
C GLY A 490 14.76 12.47 3.39
N LEU A 491 14.56 11.39 4.12
CA LEU A 491 13.91 11.39 5.43
C LEU A 491 14.58 10.43 6.40
N LYS A 492 14.69 10.85 7.66
CA LYS A 492 14.88 9.99 8.82
C LYS A 492 13.68 10.14 9.73
N LEU A 493 13.14 9.02 10.21
CA LEU A 493 12.08 8.98 11.20
C LEU A 493 12.45 7.97 12.28
N ILE A 494 12.32 8.37 13.54
CA ILE A 494 12.35 7.50 14.71
C ILE A 494 11.07 7.73 15.47
N GLY A 495 10.29 6.68 15.69
CA GLY A 495 8.98 6.76 16.31
C GLY A 495 8.78 5.76 17.42
N ILE A 496 7.94 6.13 18.38
CA ILE A 496 7.38 5.23 19.38
C ILE A 496 5.87 5.40 19.41
N GLY A 497 5.17 4.32 19.70
CA GLY A 497 3.71 4.35 19.76
C GLY A 497 3.16 3.27 20.67
N ALA A 498 1.91 3.43 21.04
CA ALA A 498 1.16 2.42 21.77
C ALA A 498 -0.30 2.40 21.32
N ALA A 499 -0.89 1.21 21.30
CA ALA A 499 -2.32 1.02 21.11
C ALA A 499 -2.90 0.31 22.34
N PHE A 500 -4.00 0.83 22.85
CA PHE A 500 -4.70 0.37 24.05
C PHE A 500 -6.08 -0.11 23.66
N ASP A 501 -6.35 -1.41 23.74
CA ASP A 501 -7.68 -1.98 23.54
C ASP A 501 -8.46 -1.92 24.87
N LEU A 502 -9.08 -0.75 25.16
CA LEU A 502 -9.77 -0.50 26.42
C LEU A 502 -11.01 -1.37 26.58
N THR A 503 -11.71 -1.60 25.49
CA THR A 503 -12.81 -2.57 25.38
C THR A 503 -12.76 -3.24 24.00
N PRO A 504 -13.51 -4.31 23.73
CA PRO A 504 -13.58 -4.90 22.38
C PRO A 504 -14.03 -3.92 21.29
N THR A 505 -14.72 -2.84 21.68
CA THR A 505 -15.25 -1.83 20.76
C THR A 505 -14.47 -0.52 20.75
N LEU A 506 -13.55 -0.30 21.71
CA LEU A 506 -12.87 0.97 21.90
C LEU A 506 -11.35 0.78 21.97
N ARG A 507 -10.64 1.39 21.04
CA ARG A 507 -9.17 1.45 21.00
C ARG A 507 -8.70 2.90 21.05
N VAL A 508 -7.63 3.14 21.81
CA VAL A 508 -6.87 4.39 21.78
C VAL A 508 -5.50 4.10 21.22
N SER A 509 -5.06 4.88 20.25
CA SER A 509 -3.71 4.76 19.64
C SER A 509 -2.96 6.08 19.81
N THR A 510 -1.69 5.99 20.19
CA THR A 510 -0.81 7.15 20.35
C THR A 510 0.50 6.93 19.61
N ASN A 511 1.07 7.98 19.02
CA ASN A 511 2.36 7.93 18.37
C ASN A 511 3.12 9.23 18.62
N VAL A 512 4.45 9.13 18.73
CA VAL A 512 5.36 10.27 18.75
C VAL A 512 6.51 9.93 17.82
N ASN A 513 6.73 10.76 16.81
CA ASN A 513 7.74 10.57 15.79
C ASN A 513 8.68 11.78 15.77
N TRP A 514 9.97 11.54 15.73
CA TRP A 514 10.97 12.54 15.44
C TRP A 514 11.41 12.40 13.98
N LEU A 515 11.36 13.52 13.25
CA LEU A 515 11.62 13.57 11.82
C LEU A 515 12.78 14.50 11.51
N GLN A 516 13.65 14.07 10.61
CA GLN A 516 14.76 14.88 10.07
C GLN A 516 14.92 14.67 8.57
N PHE A 517 15.36 15.70 7.87
CA PHE A 517 15.94 15.56 6.55
C PHE A 517 17.30 14.85 6.63
N VAL A 518 17.62 14.02 5.63
CA VAL A 518 18.95 13.41 5.51
C VAL A 518 19.97 14.45 5.05
N ASP A 519 19.59 15.23 4.02
CA ASP A 519 20.34 16.39 3.55
C ASP A 519 19.41 17.51 3.12
N THR A 520 19.88 18.77 3.20
CA THR A 520 19.08 19.95 2.86
C THR A 520 19.57 20.70 1.63
N ALA A 521 20.52 20.14 0.85
CA ALA A 521 21.05 20.77 -0.35
C ALA A 521 19.95 21.13 -1.37
N THR A 522 19.06 20.17 -1.64
CA THR A 522 17.92 20.37 -2.55
C THR A 522 16.96 21.46 -2.06
N LEU A 523 16.71 21.53 -0.75
CA LEU A 523 15.84 22.54 -0.15
C LEU A 523 16.47 23.93 -0.19
N ARG A 524 17.79 24.04 0.06
CA ARG A 524 18.53 25.31 -0.03
C ARG A 524 18.41 25.92 -1.42
N ILE A 525 18.51 25.10 -2.45
CA ILE A 525 18.35 25.55 -3.83
C ILE A 525 16.90 25.94 -4.11
N ALA A 526 15.95 25.06 -3.78
CA ALA A 526 14.53 25.29 -4.04
C ALA A 526 13.98 26.53 -3.32
N ARG A 527 14.53 26.89 -2.17
CA ARG A 527 14.14 28.07 -1.38
C ARG A 527 15.05 29.29 -1.57
N ALA A 528 16.13 29.14 -2.33
CA ALA A 528 17.17 30.17 -2.44
C ALA A 528 17.68 30.66 -1.07
N GLN A 529 17.90 29.73 -0.12
CA GLN A 529 18.37 30.01 1.24
C GLN A 529 19.77 29.44 1.46
N GLY A 530 20.55 30.07 2.36
CA GLY A 530 21.90 29.63 2.69
C GLY A 530 21.90 28.30 3.43
N GLU A 531 21.50 28.30 4.68
CA GLU A 531 21.42 27.10 5.51
C GLU A 531 19.98 26.83 5.91
N ILE A 532 19.63 25.56 5.91
CA ILE A 532 18.35 25.03 6.37
C ILE A 532 18.67 23.91 7.35
N ASP A 533 18.08 23.94 8.53
CA ASP A 533 18.24 22.90 9.54
C ASP A 533 17.72 21.55 9.00
N LYS A 534 18.38 20.46 9.40
CA LYS A 534 17.93 19.11 9.10
C LYS A 534 16.78 18.66 9.97
N ASP A 535 16.58 19.29 11.13
CA ASP A 535 15.49 18.95 12.03
C ASP A 535 14.14 19.43 11.47
N ILE A 536 13.21 18.50 11.27
CA ILE A 536 11.83 18.81 10.88
C ILE A 536 10.99 19.05 12.14
N GLY A 537 11.25 18.27 13.19
CA GLY A 537 10.59 18.35 14.48
C GLY A 537 9.91 17.07 14.95
N LEU A 538 9.04 17.24 15.93
CA LEU A 538 8.26 16.16 16.54
C LEU A 538 6.83 16.16 16.01
N ASP A 539 6.37 15.01 15.58
CA ASP A 539 4.99 14.71 15.29
C ASP A 539 4.39 13.88 16.42
N ALA A 540 3.29 14.33 17.00
CA ALA A 540 2.58 13.60 18.02
C ALA A 540 1.10 13.46 17.65
N SER A 541 0.58 12.25 17.74
CA SER A 541 -0.82 11.96 17.43
C SER A 541 -1.48 11.07 18.45
N ILE A 542 -2.79 11.26 18.60
CA ILE A 542 -3.68 10.42 19.37
C ILE A 542 -4.95 10.16 18.55
N ALA A 543 -5.39 8.92 18.52
CA ALA A 543 -6.63 8.53 17.88
C ALA A 543 -7.49 7.71 18.82
N VAL A 544 -8.79 7.97 18.80
CA VAL A 544 -9.81 7.16 19.49
C VAL A 544 -10.63 6.46 18.42
N ILE A 545 -10.58 5.14 18.41
CA ILE A 545 -11.25 4.29 17.41
C ILE A 545 -12.39 3.57 18.13
N TRP A 546 -13.61 3.93 17.76
CA TRP A 546 -14.81 3.29 18.29
C TRP A 546 -15.49 2.46 17.21
N ARG A 547 -15.73 1.19 17.51
CA ARG A 547 -16.37 0.21 16.63
C ARG A 547 -17.63 -0.31 17.31
N PRO A 548 -18.77 0.38 17.21
CA PRO A 548 -19.99 0.06 17.97
C PRO A 548 -20.52 -1.35 17.69
N MET A 549 -20.19 -1.90 16.51
CA MET A 549 -20.62 -3.21 16.03
C MET A 549 -19.44 -4.16 15.85
N ALA A 550 -18.52 -4.23 16.82
CA ALA A 550 -17.33 -5.07 16.75
C ALA A 550 -17.62 -6.56 16.49
N ILE A 551 -18.79 -7.04 16.88
CA ILE A 551 -19.24 -8.43 16.65
C ILE A 551 -19.50 -8.71 15.16
N GLN A 552 -19.70 -7.68 14.34
CA GLN A 552 -19.99 -7.80 12.91
C GLN A 552 -18.72 -7.79 12.04
N ASN A 553 -17.55 -7.64 12.63
CA ASN A 553 -16.29 -8.00 11.98
C ASN A 553 -16.16 -9.54 11.95
N VAL A 554 -17.16 -10.20 11.45
CA VAL A 554 -17.07 -11.63 11.16
C VAL A 554 -16.18 -11.75 9.95
N VAL A 555 -14.95 -12.16 10.21
CA VAL A 555 -14.12 -12.76 9.18
C VAL A 555 -14.79 -14.10 8.87
N GLY A 556 -15.53 -14.11 7.77
CA GLY A 556 -16.08 -15.34 7.23
C GLY A 556 -15.05 -16.13 6.49
#